data_cec9342f8d368895270d45156ab1d411
#
_entry.id   cec9342f8d368895270d45156ab1d411
#
_cell.length_a   1.000
_cell.length_b   1.000
_cell.length_c   1.000
_cell.angle_alpha   90.00
_cell.angle_beta   90.00
_cell.angle_gamma   90.00
#
_symmetry.space_group_name_H-M   'P 1'
#
loop_
_entity.id
_entity.type
_entity.pdbx_description
1 polymer ?
#
loop_
_entity_poly.entity_id
_entity_poly.type
_entity_poly.pdbx_seq_one_letter_code
_entity_poly.pdbx_strand_id
1 'polypeptide(L)'
;MMRNHRPSRLMRGLAPVVIALLSGCQGGILDPKGQIAAEQKSLILTATALMLLVVIPVIVMTLVFAWKYRASNKEAAYEPKWSHSTKIEIVVWLIPCIIIAFLATLTWKSTHKLDPYRPLESDKKAIQVQVVALNWKWLFIYPEQQIASVNELVFPADTPVSFKITSDAAMNSFFIPQLGGQIYAMAGMQTQLHLIANEPGTYKGFSANYSGAGFSGMKFNAVATKTPAEFEAWVAKAKASGKALDAPSYLKLLKPSENNAVEYYASTTPYLFEAVQHKYMAARPSLADSDDAIKLTKMTKELCAAITPPVVKE
;
A
#
# COMPACT_ATOMS: atom_id res chain seq x y z
N MET A 1 8.42 -15.66 57.94
CA MET A 1 7.00 -15.23 57.75
C MET A 1 6.85 -14.68 56.34
N MET A 2 6.45 -15.53 55.38
CA MET A 2 6.23 -15.11 54.00
C MET A 2 4.88 -14.36 53.87
N ARG A 3 4.94 -13.08 53.58
CA ARG A 3 3.77 -12.22 53.37
C ARG A 3 3.24 -12.46 51.96
N ASN A 4 2.18 -13.25 51.85
CA ASN A 4 1.43 -13.49 50.60
C ASN A 4 0.81 -12.17 50.11
N HIS A 5 1.46 -11.49 49.17
CA HIS A 5 0.86 -10.37 48.46
C HIS A 5 -0.24 -10.88 47.48
N ARG A 6 -1.48 -10.89 47.96
CA ARG A 6 -2.64 -11.06 47.06
C ARG A 6 -2.67 -9.88 46.09
N PRO A 7 -2.66 -10.12 44.77
CA PRO A 7 -2.77 -9.04 43.82
C PRO A 7 -4.06 -8.24 44.08
N SER A 8 -3.94 -6.92 44.10
CA SER A 8 -5.04 -6.00 44.42
C SER A 8 -6.23 -6.23 43.48
N ARG A 9 -7.47 -6.07 43.99
CA ARG A 9 -8.70 -6.21 43.19
C ARG A 9 -8.69 -5.32 41.93
N LEU A 10 -7.95 -4.21 41.97
CA LEU A 10 -7.73 -3.30 40.84
C LEU A 10 -6.97 -3.95 39.69
N MET A 11 -5.92 -4.75 39.98
CA MET A 11 -5.13 -5.46 38.98
C MET A 11 -5.93 -6.59 38.29
N ARG A 12 -6.87 -7.20 39.00
CA ARG A 12 -7.75 -8.25 38.43
C ARG A 12 -8.83 -7.63 37.52
N GLY A 13 -9.23 -6.38 37.71
CA GLY A 13 -10.16 -5.65 36.86
C GLY A 13 -9.51 -5.05 35.62
N LEU A 14 -8.20 -4.73 35.67
CA LEU A 14 -7.48 -4.14 34.53
C LEU A 14 -7.16 -5.17 33.44
N ALA A 15 -6.87 -6.40 33.81
CA ALA A 15 -6.48 -7.46 32.87
C ALA A 15 -7.54 -7.72 31.75
N PRO A 16 -8.83 -7.91 32.05
CA PRO A 16 -9.83 -8.10 30.99
C PRO A 16 -10.07 -6.84 30.14
N VAL A 17 -9.89 -5.65 30.70
CA VAL A 17 -9.99 -4.39 29.93
C VAL A 17 -8.82 -4.26 28.95
N VAL A 18 -7.60 -4.59 29.35
CA VAL A 18 -6.41 -4.61 28.47
C VAL A 18 -6.58 -5.66 27.37
N ILE A 19 -7.08 -6.86 27.70
CA ILE A 19 -7.36 -7.92 26.72
C ILE A 19 -8.45 -7.50 25.72
N ALA A 20 -9.52 -6.84 26.19
CA ALA A 20 -10.59 -6.32 25.33
C ALA A 20 -10.11 -5.19 24.41
N LEU A 21 -9.18 -4.34 24.86
CA LEU A 21 -8.56 -3.30 24.03
C LEU A 21 -7.61 -3.88 22.97
N LEU A 22 -7.01 -5.05 23.19
CA LEU A 22 -6.14 -5.74 22.23
C LEU A 22 -6.93 -6.52 21.16
N SER A 23 -8.20 -6.81 21.35
CA SER A 23 -9.02 -7.55 20.38
C SER A 23 -9.54 -6.71 19.20
N GLY A 24 -9.26 -5.39 19.17
CA GLY A 24 -9.78 -4.46 18.16
C GLY A 24 -9.12 -4.49 16.77
N CYS A 25 -8.06 -5.25 16.57
CA CYS A 25 -7.29 -5.23 15.30
C CYS A 25 -7.48 -6.49 14.47
N GLN A 26 -8.70 -6.78 14.02
CA GLN A 26 -8.94 -7.79 13.00
C GLN A 26 -9.05 -7.09 11.64
N GLY A 27 -8.10 -7.37 10.73
CA GLY A 27 -8.08 -6.87 9.34
C GLY A 27 -6.83 -6.06 8.98
N GLY A 28 -6.75 -5.66 7.72
CA GLY A 28 -5.64 -4.87 7.17
C GLY A 28 -4.31 -5.63 7.18
N ILE A 29 -3.23 -4.96 7.52
CA ILE A 29 -1.84 -5.48 7.50
C ILE A 29 -1.64 -6.67 8.46
N LEU A 30 -2.41 -6.74 9.55
CA LEU A 30 -2.28 -7.83 10.53
C LEU A 30 -3.05 -9.10 10.16
N ASP A 31 -3.91 -9.05 9.12
CA ASP A 31 -4.59 -10.20 8.52
C ASP A 31 -4.22 -10.33 7.04
N PRO A 32 -2.96 -10.73 6.73
CA PRO A 32 -2.48 -10.82 5.36
C PRO A 32 -3.16 -11.97 4.61
N LYS A 33 -3.53 -11.71 3.37
CA LYS A 33 -4.15 -12.67 2.43
C LYS A 33 -3.32 -12.84 1.16
N GLY A 34 -2.15 -12.24 1.11
CA GLY A 34 -1.18 -12.35 0.03
C GLY A 34 0.22 -12.62 0.57
N GLN A 35 1.07 -13.22 -0.27
CA GLN A 35 2.44 -13.60 0.08
C GLN A 35 3.26 -12.38 0.56
N ILE A 36 3.20 -11.27 -0.16
CA ILE A 36 3.94 -10.05 0.17
C ILE A 36 3.47 -9.48 1.52
N ALA A 37 2.14 -9.41 1.74
CA ALA A 37 1.59 -8.92 3.00
C ALA A 37 1.95 -9.82 4.20
N ALA A 38 2.02 -11.13 4.00
CA ALA A 38 2.45 -12.08 5.05
C ALA A 38 3.90 -11.85 5.48
N GLU A 39 4.79 -11.62 4.52
CA GLU A 39 6.19 -11.30 4.81
C GLU A 39 6.33 -9.93 5.47
N GLN A 40 5.60 -8.92 5.03
CA GLN A 40 5.56 -7.60 5.66
C GLN A 40 5.07 -7.67 7.12
N LYS A 41 4.02 -8.46 7.40
CA LYS A 41 3.58 -8.72 8.77
C LYS A 41 4.69 -9.31 9.63
N SER A 42 5.40 -10.33 9.12
CA SER A 42 6.53 -10.95 9.82
C SER A 42 7.63 -9.93 10.15
N LEU A 43 7.97 -9.07 9.19
CA LEU A 43 8.94 -8.00 9.39
C LEU A 43 8.51 -7.00 10.47
N ILE A 44 7.25 -6.54 10.41
CA ILE A 44 6.70 -5.61 11.40
C ILE A 44 6.76 -6.21 12.80
N LEU A 45 6.33 -7.46 12.97
CA LEU A 45 6.35 -8.13 14.27
C LEU A 45 7.77 -8.34 14.79
N THR A 46 8.71 -8.76 13.93
CA THR A 46 10.11 -8.97 14.28
C THR A 46 10.77 -7.65 14.69
N ALA A 47 10.62 -6.59 13.90
CA ALA A 47 11.15 -5.28 14.20
C ALA A 47 10.56 -4.72 15.50
N THR A 48 9.26 -4.86 15.71
CA THR A 48 8.57 -4.43 16.93
C THR A 48 9.09 -5.18 18.15
N ALA A 49 9.26 -6.50 18.08
CA ALA A 49 9.79 -7.30 19.18
C ALA A 49 11.22 -6.88 19.57
N LEU A 50 12.08 -6.62 18.58
CA LEU A 50 13.45 -6.14 18.81
C LEU A 50 13.45 -4.74 19.44
N MET A 51 12.58 -3.84 18.99
CA MET A 51 12.46 -2.51 19.57
C MET A 51 11.92 -2.55 21.01
N LEU A 52 10.95 -3.41 21.30
CA LEU A 52 10.39 -3.57 22.64
C LEU A 52 11.42 -4.11 23.65
N LEU A 53 12.42 -4.87 23.19
CA LEU A 53 13.53 -5.35 24.03
C LEU A 53 14.32 -4.19 24.66
N VAL A 54 14.36 -3.03 24.02
CA VAL A 54 14.98 -1.82 24.58
C VAL A 54 13.94 -0.93 25.26
N VAL A 55 12.80 -0.72 24.65
CA VAL A 55 11.78 0.23 25.13
C VAL A 55 11.20 -0.19 26.48
N ILE A 56 10.89 -1.48 26.66
CA ILE A 56 10.31 -1.96 27.91
C ILE A 56 11.27 -1.77 29.10
N PRO A 57 12.55 -2.21 29.04
CA PRO A 57 13.49 -1.93 30.13
C PRO A 57 13.67 -0.44 30.45
N VAL A 58 13.70 0.43 29.42
CA VAL A 58 13.82 1.88 29.63
C VAL A 58 12.60 2.42 30.37
N ILE A 59 11.40 2.04 29.98
CA ILE A 59 10.16 2.47 30.68
C ILE A 59 10.17 1.97 32.14
N VAL A 60 10.51 0.69 32.34
CA VAL A 60 10.58 0.10 33.68
C VAL A 60 11.63 0.82 34.54
N MET A 61 12.83 1.03 34.03
CA MET A 61 13.89 1.77 34.75
C MET A 61 13.47 3.20 35.08
N THR A 62 12.82 3.90 34.14
CA THR A 62 12.33 5.26 34.38
C THR A 62 11.34 5.30 35.54
N LEU A 63 10.36 4.39 35.56
CA LEU A 63 9.36 4.31 36.64
C LEU A 63 10.01 3.89 37.98
N VAL A 64 10.92 2.91 37.96
CA VAL A 64 11.65 2.45 39.15
C VAL A 64 12.50 3.57 39.72
N PHE A 65 13.24 4.31 38.90
CA PHE A 65 14.07 5.42 39.37
C PHE A 65 13.25 6.60 39.89
N ALA A 66 12.16 6.97 39.19
CA ALA A 66 11.26 8.00 39.66
C ALA A 66 10.66 7.63 41.04
N TRP A 67 10.31 6.37 41.25
CA TRP A 67 9.81 5.90 42.53
C TRP A 67 10.88 5.78 43.61
N LYS A 68 12.06 5.21 43.28
CA LYS A 68 13.19 4.95 44.21
C LYS A 68 13.81 6.25 44.72
N TYR A 69 14.01 7.23 43.83
CA TYR A 69 14.67 8.51 44.13
C TYR A 69 13.72 9.66 44.37
N ARG A 70 12.43 9.38 44.71
CA ARG A 70 11.46 10.41 45.06
C ARG A 70 11.89 11.16 46.33
N ALA A 71 11.57 12.44 46.48
CA ALA A 71 11.97 13.28 47.58
C ALA A 71 11.57 12.74 49.00
N SER A 72 10.50 11.95 49.08
CA SER A 72 10.07 11.30 50.35
C SER A 72 10.87 10.08 50.76
N ASN A 73 11.70 9.52 49.87
CA ASN A 73 12.53 8.34 50.16
C ASN A 73 13.91 8.77 50.66
N LYS A 74 14.05 8.79 51.99
CA LYS A 74 15.30 9.16 52.68
C LYS A 74 16.34 8.02 52.78
N GLU A 75 15.95 6.80 52.37
CA GLU A 75 16.84 5.62 52.42
C GLU A 75 17.63 5.43 51.12
N ALA A 76 17.30 6.21 50.07
CA ALA A 76 18.01 6.12 48.81
C ALA A 76 19.45 6.67 48.94
N ALA A 77 20.43 5.87 48.51
CA ALA A 77 21.82 6.28 48.48
C ALA A 77 21.99 7.51 47.59
N TYR A 78 22.60 8.56 48.13
CA TYR A 78 22.91 9.80 47.42
C TYR A 78 24.40 9.82 47.12
N GLU A 79 24.74 9.67 45.83
CA GLU A 79 26.12 9.68 45.32
C GLU A 79 26.35 10.84 44.35
N PRO A 80 26.53 12.07 44.85
CA PRO A 80 26.61 13.27 44.00
C PRO A 80 27.86 13.32 43.09
N LYS A 81 28.87 12.53 43.38
CA LYS A 81 30.14 12.43 42.62
C LYS A 81 30.14 11.28 41.60
N TRP A 82 29.06 10.48 41.51
CA TRP A 82 28.96 9.43 40.52
C TRP A 82 28.74 10.02 39.12
N SER A 83 29.72 9.89 38.24
CA SER A 83 29.67 10.49 36.89
C SER A 83 29.89 9.48 35.77
N HIS A 84 30.45 8.29 36.10
CA HIS A 84 30.92 7.38 35.06
C HIS A 84 31.00 5.93 35.58
N SER A 85 30.68 4.97 34.71
CA SER A 85 30.87 3.54 34.95
C SER A 85 31.12 2.80 33.64
N THR A 86 32.35 2.44 33.34
CA THR A 86 32.74 1.74 32.11
C THR A 86 31.94 0.46 31.87
N LYS A 87 31.59 -0.29 32.92
CA LYS A 87 30.81 -1.52 32.79
C LYS A 87 29.37 -1.23 32.29
N ILE A 88 28.73 -0.22 32.85
CA ILE A 88 27.37 0.19 32.43
C ILE A 88 27.43 0.73 31.01
N GLU A 89 28.42 1.56 30.70
CA GLU A 89 28.61 2.14 29.36
C GLU A 89 28.78 1.08 28.28
N ILE A 90 29.63 0.07 28.51
CA ILE A 90 29.82 -1.02 27.57
C ILE A 90 28.48 -1.74 27.29
N VAL A 91 27.69 -2.04 28.32
CA VAL A 91 26.39 -2.74 28.15
C VAL A 91 25.40 -1.85 27.40
N VAL A 92 25.29 -0.57 27.75
CA VAL A 92 24.36 0.39 27.15
C VAL A 92 24.69 0.66 25.68
N TRP A 93 25.94 0.60 25.29
CA TRP A 93 26.35 0.75 23.88
C TRP A 93 26.32 -0.56 23.09
N LEU A 94 26.76 -1.66 23.69
CA LEU A 94 26.89 -2.94 22.99
C LEU A 94 25.53 -3.53 22.59
N ILE A 95 24.53 -3.49 23.48
CA ILE A 95 23.21 -4.07 23.21
C ILE A 95 22.54 -3.40 22.00
N PRO A 96 22.42 -2.06 21.93
CA PRO A 96 21.88 -1.39 20.73
C PRO A 96 22.70 -1.64 19.46
N CYS A 97 24.03 -1.70 19.54
CA CYS A 97 24.86 -2.00 18.38
C CYS A 97 24.57 -3.41 17.80
N ILE A 98 24.39 -4.41 18.65
CA ILE A 98 24.03 -5.77 18.22
C ILE A 98 22.64 -5.76 17.56
N ILE A 99 21.65 -5.07 18.15
CA ILE A 99 20.30 -4.95 17.61
C ILE A 99 20.34 -4.25 16.25
N ILE A 100 21.09 -3.17 16.09
CA ILE A 100 21.24 -2.45 14.82
C ILE A 100 21.88 -3.35 13.76
N ALA A 101 22.92 -4.10 14.07
CA ALA A 101 23.54 -5.03 13.14
C ALA A 101 22.56 -6.09 12.64
N PHE A 102 21.71 -6.63 13.53
CA PHE A 102 20.67 -7.57 13.17
C PHE A 102 19.59 -6.92 12.29
N LEU A 103 19.09 -5.75 12.69
CA LEU A 103 18.08 -4.99 11.92
C LEU A 103 18.61 -4.59 10.53
N ALA A 104 19.85 -4.16 10.43
CA ALA A 104 20.48 -3.82 9.16
C ALA A 104 20.51 -5.02 8.20
N THR A 105 20.90 -6.20 8.72
CA THR A 105 20.90 -7.43 7.93
C THR A 105 19.49 -7.86 7.52
N LEU A 106 18.52 -7.76 8.42
CA LEU A 106 17.12 -8.04 8.14
C LEU A 106 16.57 -7.10 7.06
N THR A 107 16.81 -5.79 7.22
CA THR A 107 16.36 -4.77 6.27
C THR A 107 16.99 -4.99 4.90
N TRP A 108 18.29 -5.23 4.83
CA TRP A 108 18.98 -5.52 3.56
C TRP A 108 18.33 -6.68 2.80
N LYS A 109 18.15 -7.81 3.47
CA LYS A 109 17.54 -9.01 2.84
C LYS A 109 16.09 -8.76 2.43
N SER A 110 15.30 -8.13 3.27
CA SER A 110 13.88 -7.92 3.01
C SER A 110 13.64 -6.89 1.90
N THR A 111 14.43 -5.83 1.82
CA THR A 111 14.31 -4.81 0.77
C THR A 111 14.53 -5.43 -0.62
N HIS A 112 15.53 -6.32 -0.77
CA HIS A 112 15.76 -6.99 -2.05
C HIS A 112 14.72 -8.07 -2.36
N LYS A 113 14.19 -8.74 -1.33
CA LYS A 113 13.17 -9.79 -1.51
C LYS A 113 11.80 -9.23 -1.83
N LEU A 114 11.43 -8.10 -1.20
CA LEU A 114 10.11 -7.48 -1.30
C LEU A 114 10.11 -6.28 -2.26
N ASP A 115 11.07 -6.20 -3.18
CA ASP A 115 11.07 -5.17 -4.21
C ASP A 115 9.78 -5.27 -5.05
N PRO A 116 8.94 -4.20 -5.10
CA PRO A 116 7.69 -4.22 -5.85
C PRO A 116 7.88 -4.45 -7.36
N TYR A 117 9.06 -4.16 -7.90
CA TYR A 117 9.41 -4.39 -9.31
C TYR A 117 9.80 -5.85 -9.60
N ARG A 118 10.07 -6.65 -8.57
CA ARG A 118 10.42 -8.06 -8.74
C ARG A 118 9.18 -8.89 -9.04
N PRO A 119 9.10 -9.59 -10.18
CA PRO A 119 8.00 -10.52 -10.46
C PRO A 119 7.91 -11.61 -9.39
N LEU A 120 6.70 -12.00 -9.06
CA LEU A 120 6.46 -13.12 -8.15
C LEU A 120 6.68 -14.45 -8.87
N GLU A 121 7.38 -15.36 -8.22
CA GLU A 121 7.58 -16.72 -8.72
C GLU A 121 6.26 -17.50 -8.60
N SER A 122 5.75 -18.00 -9.72
CA SER A 122 4.51 -18.80 -9.80
C SER A 122 4.50 -19.61 -11.07
N ASP A 123 3.88 -20.80 -11.03
CA ASP A 123 3.64 -21.64 -12.20
C ASP A 123 2.57 -21.07 -13.15
N LYS A 124 1.81 -20.07 -12.69
CA LYS A 124 0.75 -19.42 -13.47
C LYS A 124 1.27 -18.15 -14.14
N LYS A 125 0.83 -17.90 -15.37
CA LYS A 125 1.08 -16.63 -16.05
C LYS A 125 0.45 -15.48 -15.30
N ALA A 126 1.22 -14.40 -15.07
CA ALA A 126 0.71 -13.20 -14.42
C ALA A 126 -0.33 -12.47 -15.30
N ILE A 127 -1.43 -12.06 -14.69
CA ILE A 127 -2.42 -11.19 -15.34
C ILE A 127 -1.86 -9.77 -15.35
N GLN A 128 -1.89 -9.14 -16.52
CA GLN A 128 -1.44 -7.75 -16.69
C GLN A 128 -2.61 -6.82 -16.43
N VAL A 129 -2.44 -5.85 -15.53
CA VAL A 129 -3.43 -4.80 -15.25
C VAL A 129 -2.73 -3.44 -15.28
N GLN A 130 -3.27 -2.54 -16.08
CA GLN A 130 -2.86 -1.14 -16.11
C GLN A 130 -3.78 -0.33 -15.20
N VAL A 131 -3.21 0.45 -14.29
CA VAL A 131 -3.95 1.22 -13.29
C VAL A 131 -3.71 2.69 -13.49
N VAL A 132 -4.77 3.46 -13.63
CA VAL A 132 -4.71 4.92 -13.73
C VAL A 132 -5.44 5.53 -12.53
N ALA A 133 -4.72 6.28 -11.71
CA ALA A 133 -5.33 7.11 -10.67
C ALA A 133 -5.93 8.36 -11.32
N LEU A 134 -7.23 8.55 -11.16
CA LEU A 134 -7.98 9.72 -11.63
C LEU A 134 -8.37 10.61 -10.43
N ASN A 135 -9.05 11.72 -10.68
CA ASN A 135 -9.60 12.57 -9.60
C ASN A 135 -10.64 11.80 -8.78
N TRP A 136 -10.14 11.18 -7.69
CA TRP A 136 -10.82 10.42 -6.64
C TRP A 136 -11.52 9.13 -7.08
N LYS A 137 -11.00 8.49 -8.15
CA LYS A 137 -11.41 7.15 -8.60
C LYS A 137 -10.25 6.39 -9.22
N TRP A 138 -10.38 5.07 -9.30
CA TRP A 138 -9.39 4.17 -9.87
C TRP A 138 -9.90 3.55 -11.15
N LEU A 139 -9.15 3.67 -12.22
CA LEU A 139 -9.41 3.00 -13.50
C LEU A 139 -8.46 1.81 -13.63
N PHE A 140 -9.02 0.64 -13.90
CA PHE A 140 -8.31 -0.61 -14.15
C PHE A 140 -8.53 -1.03 -15.59
N ILE A 141 -7.47 -1.17 -16.36
CA ILE A 141 -7.49 -1.59 -17.76
C ILE A 141 -6.86 -2.97 -17.83
N TYR A 142 -7.51 -3.90 -18.51
CA TYR A 142 -7.05 -5.26 -18.75
C TYR A 142 -6.69 -5.41 -20.23
N PRO A 143 -5.41 -5.26 -20.61
CA PRO A 143 -5.00 -5.23 -22.01
C PRO A 143 -5.30 -6.54 -22.74
N GLU A 144 -5.11 -7.69 -22.08
CA GLU A 144 -5.33 -9.01 -22.68
C GLU A 144 -6.83 -9.29 -22.91
N GLN A 145 -7.70 -8.86 -22.00
CA GLN A 145 -9.16 -9.01 -22.08
C GLN A 145 -9.83 -7.89 -22.87
N GLN A 146 -9.11 -6.79 -23.12
CA GLN A 146 -9.56 -5.58 -23.79
C GLN A 146 -10.77 -4.89 -23.10
N ILE A 147 -10.86 -4.98 -21.78
CA ILE A 147 -11.91 -4.37 -20.97
C ILE A 147 -11.32 -3.37 -19.97
N ALA A 148 -12.18 -2.54 -19.38
CA ALA A 148 -11.82 -1.73 -18.23
C ALA A 148 -12.92 -1.68 -17.17
N SER A 149 -12.52 -1.39 -15.93
CA SER A 149 -13.41 -1.19 -14.80
C SER A 149 -13.00 0.04 -13.98
N VAL A 150 -13.97 0.67 -13.34
CA VAL A 150 -13.77 1.77 -12.40
C VAL A 150 -14.11 1.29 -10.99
N ASN A 151 -13.20 1.51 -10.04
CA ASN A 151 -13.34 1.18 -8.61
C ASN A 151 -13.59 -0.30 -8.27
N GLU A 152 -13.37 -1.18 -9.22
CA GLU A 152 -13.38 -2.63 -8.99
C GLU A 152 -12.24 -3.29 -9.77
N LEU A 153 -11.39 -4.03 -9.05
CA LEU A 153 -10.31 -4.84 -9.57
C LEU A 153 -10.65 -6.32 -9.35
N VAL A 154 -10.65 -7.14 -10.42
CA VAL A 154 -10.98 -8.57 -10.28
C VAL A 154 -9.87 -9.42 -10.89
N PHE A 155 -9.51 -10.50 -10.22
CA PHE A 155 -8.50 -11.47 -10.66
C PHE A 155 -8.67 -12.81 -9.94
N PRO A 156 -8.23 -13.94 -10.49
CA PRO A 156 -8.30 -15.23 -9.80
C PRO A 156 -7.35 -15.31 -8.61
N ALA A 157 -7.77 -15.95 -7.53
CA ALA A 157 -6.88 -16.30 -6.43
C ALA A 157 -5.73 -17.21 -6.91
N ASP A 158 -4.63 -17.23 -6.16
CA ASP A 158 -3.40 -17.97 -6.47
C ASP A 158 -2.83 -17.68 -7.87
N THR A 159 -3.13 -16.50 -8.43
CA THR A 159 -2.62 -16.07 -9.73
C THR A 159 -1.91 -14.73 -9.53
N PRO A 160 -0.64 -14.60 -9.96
CA PRO A 160 0.07 -13.33 -9.86
C PRO A 160 -0.61 -12.27 -10.72
N VAL A 161 -0.66 -11.05 -10.19
CA VAL A 161 -1.10 -9.88 -10.95
C VAL A 161 0.07 -8.91 -11.05
N SER A 162 0.38 -8.52 -12.26
CA SER A 162 1.40 -7.52 -12.58
C SER A 162 0.73 -6.20 -12.93
N PHE A 163 0.94 -5.22 -12.08
CA PHE A 163 0.38 -3.88 -12.25
C PHE A 163 1.39 -2.93 -12.89
N LYS A 164 0.94 -2.18 -13.89
CA LYS A 164 1.57 -0.94 -14.36
C LYS A 164 0.72 0.23 -13.91
N ILE A 165 1.30 1.14 -13.15
CA ILE A 165 0.52 2.15 -12.42
C ILE A 165 1.01 3.54 -12.81
N THR A 166 0.07 4.43 -13.15
CA THR A 166 0.30 5.85 -13.41
C THR A 166 -0.83 6.69 -12.82
N SER A 167 -0.75 8.00 -12.97
CA SER A 167 -1.80 8.93 -12.57
C SER A 167 -2.11 9.91 -13.69
N ASP A 168 -3.38 10.27 -13.82
CA ASP A 168 -3.85 11.42 -14.61
C ASP A 168 -4.47 12.50 -13.71
N ALA A 169 -3.98 12.59 -12.50
CA ALA A 169 -4.39 13.53 -11.46
C ALA A 169 -3.19 13.87 -10.56
N ALA A 170 -3.45 14.44 -9.39
CA ALA A 170 -2.44 14.57 -8.34
C ALA A 170 -1.83 13.20 -7.98
N MET A 171 -0.63 13.23 -7.41
CA MET A 171 0.01 12.00 -6.90
C MET A 171 -0.90 11.27 -5.92
N ASN A 172 -1.02 9.96 -6.12
CA ASN A 172 -1.79 9.03 -5.29
C ASN A 172 -0.90 7.87 -4.86
N SER A 173 -1.38 7.05 -3.95
CA SER A 173 -0.75 5.78 -3.58
C SER A 173 -1.75 4.65 -3.73
N PHE A 174 -1.43 3.70 -4.59
CA PHE A 174 -2.21 2.47 -4.74
C PHE A 174 -1.91 1.53 -3.59
N PHE A 175 -2.92 1.11 -2.83
CA PHE A 175 -2.72 0.30 -1.64
C PHE A 175 -3.85 -0.71 -1.41
N ILE A 176 -3.47 -1.97 -1.25
CA ILE A 176 -4.35 -3.08 -0.84
C ILE A 176 -3.69 -3.74 0.38
N PRO A 177 -3.99 -3.30 1.62
CA PRO A 177 -3.25 -3.67 2.84
C PRO A 177 -3.11 -5.17 3.10
N GLN A 178 -4.12 -5.96 2.72
CA GLN A 178 -4.11 -7.40 2.92
C GLN A 178 -3.28 -8.17 1.88
N LEU A 179 -2.90 -7.54 0.76
CA LEU A 179 -2.13 -8.18 -0.30
C LEU A 179 -0.68 -7.71 -0.37
N GLY A 180 -0.41 -6.45 -0.07
CA GLY A 180 0.95 -5.92 -0.10
C GLY A 180 1.05 -4.46 0.29
N GLY A 181 2.26 -3.90 0.20
CA GLY A 181 2.55 -2.50 0.48
C GLY A 181 1.99 -1.56 -0.57
N GLN A 182 2.03 -0.28 -0.24
CA GLN A 182 1.60 0.78 -1.15
C GLN A 182 2.69 1.10 -2.18
N ILE A 183 2.25 1.60 -3.35
CA ILE A 183 3.14 2.17 -4.36
C ILE A 183 2.56 3.46 -4.91
N TYR A 184 3.43 4.42 -5.26
CA TYR A 184 3.01 5.70 -5.79
C TYR A 184 2.50 5.61 -7.22
N ALA A 185 1.41 6.32 -7.50
CA ALA A 185 0.87 6.61 -8.82
C ALA A 185 1.12 8.09 -9.12
N MET A 186 1.99 8.38 -10.09
CA MET A 186 2.43 9.73 -10.41
C MET A 186 2.21 10.03 -11.89
N ALA A 187 1.78 11.26 -12.20
CA ALA A 187 1.60 11.72 -13.57
C ALA A 187 2.93 11.72 -14.34
N GLY A 188 2.92 11.21 -15.57
CA GLY A 188 4.10 11.11 -16.41
C GLY A 188 5.10 10.00 -16.04
N MET A 189 4.84 9.25 -14.98
CA MET A 189 5.68 8.13 -14.54
C MET A 189 4.91 6.81 -14.57
N GLN A 190 5.64 5.72 -14.70
CA GLN A 190 5.10 4.36 -14.55
C GLN A 190 5.80 3.67 -13.40
N THR A 191 5.04 3.19 -12.44
CA THR A 191 5.52 2.27 -11.41
C THR A 191 5.00 0.87 -11.65
N GLN A 192 5.66 -0.13 -11.07
CA GLN A 192 5.29 -1.54 -11.20
C GLN A 192 5.08 -2.15 -9.82
N LEU A 193 4.08 -3.02 -9.72
CA LEU A 193 3.77 -3.74 -8.49
C LEU A 193 3.33 -5.15 -8.86
N HIS A 194 3.79 -6.13 -8.09
CA HIS A 194 3.39 -7.52 -8.26
C HIS A 194 2.73 -8.02 -6.98
N LEU A 195 1.49 -8.48 -7.08
CA LEU A 195 0.72 -9.01 -5.95
C LEU A 195 0.12 -10.37 -6.29
N ILE A 196 -0.17 -11.14 -5.27
CA ILE A 196 -0.93 -12.38 -5.35
C ILE A 196 -1.87 -12.46 -4.15
N ALA A 197 -3.12 -12.88 -4.36
CA ALA A 197 -4.03 -13.23 -3.29
C ALA A 197 -4.04 -14.74 -3.12
N ASN A 198 -3.63 -15.23 -1.96
CA ASN A 198 -3.59 -16.67 -1.65
C ASN A 198 -4.97 -17.22 -1.30
N GLU A 199 -5.92 -16.37 -0.95
CA GLU A 199 -7.27 -16.74 -0.59
C GLU A 199 -8.28 -15.98 -1.48
N PRO A 200 -9.38 -16.62 -1.91
CA PRO A 200 -10.47 -15.90 -2.58
C PRO A 200 -11.19 -14.98 -1.59
N GLY A 201 -11.62 -13.82 -2.06
CA GLY A 201 -12.32 -12.85 -1.20
C GLY A 201 -12.33 -11.45 -1.80
N THR A 202 -12.94 -10.52 -1.07
CA THR A 202 -12.97 -9.09 -1.45
C THR A 202 -12.11 -8.29 -0.50
N TYR A 203 -11.07 -7.70 -1.01
CA TYR A 203 -10.10 -6.90 -0.30
C TYR A 203 -10.33 -5.41 -0.55
N LYS A 204 -10.24 -4.60 0.48
CA LYS A 204 -10.39 -3.15 0.33
C LYS A 204 -9.09 -2.53 -0.15
N GLY A 205 -9.16 -1.84 -1.28
CA GLY A 205 -8.10 -0.97 -1.76
C GLY A 205 -8.50 0.51 -1.65
N PHE A 206 -7.51 1.37 -1.49
CA PHE A 206 -7.73 2.80 -1.38
C PHE A 206 -6.46 3.59 -1.73
N SER A 207 -6.62 4.91 -1.92
CA SER A 207 -5.48 5.82 -2.01
C SER A 207 -4.92 6.09 -0.61
N ALA A 208 -3.62 5.94 -0.43
CA ALA A 208 -2.93 6.19 0.84
C ALA A 208 -2.14 7.52 0.84
N ASN A 209 -2.26 8.34 -0.20
CA ASN A 209 -1.68 9.67 -0.30
C ASN A 209 -2.77 10.72 -0.51
N TYR A 210 -2.80 11.75 0.33
CA TYR A 210 -3.81 12.81 0.26
C TYR A 210 -3.79 13.53 -1.08
N SER A 211 -4.95 13.60 -1.73
CA SER A 211 -5.12 14.16 -3.08
C SER A 211 -6.30 15.14 -3.21
N GLY A 212 -6.73 15.75 -2.11
CA GLY A 212 -7.79 16.76 -2.11
C GLY A 212 -9.12 16.30 -1.52
N ALA A 213 -10.21 17.00 -1.84
CA ALA A 213 -11.51 16.89 -1.17
C ALA A 213 -12.09 15.47 -1.18
N GLY A 214 -12.08 14.78 -2.31
CA GLY A 214 -12.63 13.44 -2.46
C GLY A 214 -11.69 12.28 -2.06
N PHE A 215 -10.53 12.59 -1.48
CA PHE A 215 -9.53 11.57 -1.09
C PHE A 215 -10.11 10.46 -0.21
N SER A 216 -10.91 10.80 0.80
CA SER A 216 -11.48 9.83 1.74
C SER A 216 -12.43 8.82 1.08
N GLY A 217 -13.03 9.20 -0.05
CA GLY A 217 -13.91 8.37 -0.87
C GLY A 217 -13.20 7.59 -1.99
N MET A 218 -11.90 7.82 -2.22
CA MET A 218 -11.13 7.17 -3.29
C MET A 218 -10.76 5.73 -2.91
N LYS A 219 -11.75 4.86 -2.96
CA LYS A 219 -11.69 3.45 -2.57
C LYS A 219 -12.12 2.55 -3.72
N PHE A 220 -11.65 1.31 -3.69
CA PHE A 220 -12.05 0.27 -4.64
C PHE A 220 -12.12 -1.09 -3.96
N ASN A 221 -12.76 -2.05 -4.63
CA ASN A 221 -12.76 -3.45 -4.21
C ASN A 221 -11.80 -4.25 -5.09
N ALA A 222 -10.88 -4.98 -4.48
CA ALA A 222 -10.07 -5.99 -5.13
C ALA A 222 -10.68 -7.36 -4.85
N VAL A 223 -11.26 -7.98 -5.86
CA VAL A 223 -11.98 -9.24 -5.76
C VAL A 223 -11.11 -10.36 -6.32
N ALA A 224 -10.65 -11.25 -5.44
CA ALA A 224 -9.98 -12.48 -5.82
C ALA A 224 -11.04 -13.58 -5.99
N THR A 225 -11.26 -14.03 -7.23
CA THR A 225 -12.25 -15.07 -7.53
C THR A 225 -11.74 -16.46 -7.12
N LYS A 226 -12.64 -17.38 -6.80
CA LYS A 226 -12.28 -18.75 -6.40
C LYS A 226 -11.70 -19.54 -7.56
N THR A 227 -12.24 -19.32 -8.75
CA THR A 227 -11.85 -20.06 -9.94
C THR A 227 -11.58 -19.13 -11.12
N PRO A 228 -10.74 -19.56 -12.09
CA PRO A 228 -10.58 -18.81 -13.34
C PRO A 228 -11.91 -18.62 -14.10
N ALA A 229 -12.82 -19.58 -14.02
CA ALA A 229 -14.13 -19.48 -14.68
C ALA A 229 -15.00 -18.33 -14.12
N GLU A 230 -14.92 -18.05 -12.81
CA GLU A 230 -15.59 -16.88 -12.22
C GLU A 230 -14.98 -15.56 -12.73
N PHE A 231 -13.67 -15.52 -12.94
CA PHE A 231 -13.01 -14.37 -13.55
C PHE A 231 -13.47 -14.16 -14.99
N GLU A 232 -13.52 -15.24 -15.80
CA GLU A 232 -14.02 -15.17 -17.18
C GLU A 232 -15.51 -14.75 -17.23
N ALA A 233 -16.32 -15.20 -16.30
CA ALA A 233 -17.71 -14.77 -16.17
C ALA A 233 -17.80 -13.26 -15.86
N TRP A 234 -16.93 -12.74 -15.01
CA TRP A 234 -16.83 -11.29 -14.77
C TRP A 234 -16.38 -10.53 -16.01
N VAL A 235 -15.39 -11.04 -16.76
CA VAL A 235 -14.95 -10.46 -18.05
C VAL A 235 -16.13 -10.41 -19.03
N ALA A 236 -16.90 -11.46 -19.13
CA ALA A 236 -18.11 -11.51 -19.97
C ALA A 236 -19.14 -10.47 -19.52
N LYS A 237 -19.37 -10.31 -18.20
CA LYS A 237 -20.23 -9.26 -17.63
C LYS A 237 -19.72 -7.84 -18.01
N ALA A 238 -18.43 -7.60 -17.94
CA ALA A 238 -17.84 -6.32 -18.34
C ALA A 238 -18.05 -6.04 -19.83
N LYS A 239 -17.85 -7.05 -20.68
CA LYS A 239 -18.11 -6.97 -22.14
C LYS A 239 -19.59 -6.72 -22.45
N ALA A 240 -20.49 -7.28 -21.66
CA ALA A 240 -21.94 -7.07 -21.83
C ALA A 240 -22.41 -5.64 -21.51
N SER A 241 -21.56 -4.79 -20.89
CA SER A 241 -21.89 -3.38 -20.63
C SER A 241 -22.12 -2.57 -21.90
N GLY A 242 -21.55 -2.98 -23.03
CA GLY A 242 -21.68 -2.31 -24.33
C GLY A 242 -21.00 -0.94 -24.42
N LYS A 243 -20.42 -0.45 -23.32
CA LYS A 243 -19.73 0.86 -23.29
C LYS A 243 -18.29 0.73 -23.80
N ALA A 244 -17.84 1.65 -24.63
CA ALA A 244 -16.44 1.77 -25.03
C ALA A 244 -15.71 2.81 -24.18
N LEU A 245 -14.49 2.49 -23.76
CA LEU A 245 -13.59 3.46 -23.16
C LEU A 245 -12.75 4.10 -24.28
N ASP A 246 -13.37 5.00 -25.00
CA ASP A 246 -12.75 5.86 -26.00
C ASP A 246 -12.30 7.19 -25.41
N ALA A 247 -11.67 8.05 -26.21
CA ALA A 247 -11.19 9.34 -25.75
C ALA A 247 -12.30 10.24 -25.15
N PRO A 248 -13.52 10.39 -25.75
CA PRO A 248 -14.61 11.15 -25.14
C PRO A 248 -15.08 10.57 -23.79
N SER A 249 -15.19 9.25 -23.67
CA SER A 249 -15.60 8.58 -22.43
C SER A 249 -14.53 8.74 -21.34
N TYR A 250 -13.26 8.64 -21.71
CA TYR A 250 -12.13 8.87 -20.80
C TYR A 250 -12.11 10.31 -20.28
N LEU A 251 -12.35 11.30 -21.14
CA LEU A 251 -12.43 12.72 -20.74
C LEU A 251 -13.58 13.00 -19.76
N LYS A 252 -14.67 12.24 -19.83
CA LYS A 252 -15.74 12.31 -18.82
C LYS A 252 -15.25 11.77 -17.48
N LEU A 253 -14.47 10.67 -17.48
CA LEU A 253 -13.89 10.10 -16.27
C LEU A 253 -12.87 11.03 -15.62
N LEU A 254 -12.14 11.84 -16.38
CA LEU A 254 -11.18 12.82 -15.85
C LEU A 254 -11.82 13.88 -14.95
N LYS A 255 -13.11 14.20 -15.18
CA LYS A 255 -13.79 15.21 -14.36
C LYS A 255 -13.79 14.77 -12.89
N PRO A 256 -13.45 15.67 -11.96
CA PRO A 256 -13.50 15.38 -10.53
C PRO A 256 -14.90 14.89 -10.11
N SER A 257 -14.95 13.77 -9.39
CA SER A 257 -16.20 13.25 -8.83
C SER A 257 -15.88 12.28 -7.68
N GLU A 258 -16.75 12.26 -6.67
CA GLU A 258 -16.56 11.52 -5.44
C GLU A 258 -17.50 10.32 -5.34
N ASN A 259 -17.11 9.29 -4.59
CA ASN A 259 -17.93 8.10 -4.29
C ASN A 259 -18.53 7.46 -5.55
N ASN A 260 -17.72 7.36 -6.61
CA ASN A 260 -18.20 6.81 -7.88
C ASN A 260 -18.55 5.34 -7.73
N ALA A 261 -19.69 4.97 -8.30
CA ALA A 261 -20.10 3.56 -8.42
C ALA A 261 -19.13 2.78 -9.34
N VAL A 262 -19.18 1.47 -9.24
CA VAL A 262 -18.46 0.58 -10.16
C VAL A 262 -19.04 0.74 -11.56
N GLU A 263 -18.15 0.98 -12.53
CA GLU A 263 -18.51 1.02 -13.95
C GLU A 263 -17.64 0.05 -14.75
N TYR A 264 -18.22 -0.49 -15.84
CA TYR A 264 -17.52 -1.40 -16.74
C TYR A 264 -17.51 -0.85 -18.15
N TYR A 265 -16.41 -1.15 -18.87
CA TYR A 265 -16.23 -0.83 -20.27
C TYR A 265 -15.91 -2.11 -21.04
N ALA A 266 -16.71 -2.37 -22.08
CA ALA A 266 -16.64 -3.56 -22.92
C ALA A 266 -15.41 -3.58 -23.83
N SER A 267 -14.88 -2.41 -24.13
CA SER A 267 -13.68 -2.24 -24.95
C SER A 267 -12.88 -1.02 -24.49
N THR A 268 -11.57 -1.05 -24.76
CA THR A 268 -10.65 0.03 -24.47
C THR A 268 -9.93 0.43 -25.75
N THR A 269 -9.68 1.74 -25.92
CA THR A 269 -8.84 2.19 -27.02
C THR A 269 -7.41 1.72 -26.82
N PRO A 270 -6.77 1.13 -27.81
CA PRO A 270 -5.36 0.73 -27.73
C PRO A 270 -4.47 1.90 -27.31
N TYR A 271 -3.45 1.62 -26.50
CA TYR A 271 -2.46 2.61 -26.03
C TYR A 271 -3.02 3.76 -25.17
N LEU A 272 -4.22 3.61 -24.60
CA LEU A 272 -4.78 4.63 -23.71
C LEU A 272 -3.89 4.92 -22.50
N PHE A 273 -3.36 3.87 -21.87
CA PHE A 273 -2.48 4.00 -20.71
C PHE A 273 -1.18 4.74 -21.05
N GLU A 274 -0.55 4.37 -22.16
CA GLU A 274 0.66 5.01 -22.66
C GLU A 274 0.40 6.47 -23.06
N ALA A 275 -0.73 6.78 -23.67
CA ALA A 275 -1.13 8.13 -24.00
C ALA A 275 -1.31 9.01 -22.76
N VAL A 276 -1.93 8.48 -21.72
CA VAL A 276 -2.07 9.16 -20.42
C VAL A 276 -0.69 9.45 -19.79
N GLN A 277 0.21 8.49 -19.84
CA GLN A 277 1.56 8.68 -19.32
C GLN A 277 2.34 9.73 -20.12
N HIS A 278 2.31 9.65 -21.46
CA HIS A 278 3.03 10.54 -22.35
C HIS A 278 2.51 11.98 -22.32
N LYS A 279 1.26 12.19 -21.98
CA LYS A 279 0.66 13.51 -21.81
C LYS A 279 1.45 14.46 -20.89
N TYR A 280 2.12 13.91 -19.89
CA TYR A 280 2.90 14.65 -18.90
C TYR A 280 4.42 14.60 -19.14
N MET A 281 4.87 13.91 -20.20
CA MET A 281 6.28 13.88 -20.53
C MET A 281 6.58 15.03 -21.49
N ALA A 282 7.60 15.84 -21.19
CA ALA A 282 8.14 16.76 -22.17
C ALA A 282 8.53 15.98 -23.43
N ALA A 283 8.22 16.54 -24.61
CA ALA A 283 8.36 15.89 -25.92
C ALA A 283 9.63 15.03 -26.00
N ARG A 284 9.48 13.70 -26.02
CA ARG A 284 10.60 12.82 -26.33
C ARG A 284 10.82 12.83 -27.84
N PRO A 285 12.08 12.97 -28.29
CA PRO A 285 12.38 12.78 -29.69
C PRO A 285 12.07 11.33 -30.09
N SER A 286 11.29 11.19 -31.15
CA SER A 286 11.13 10.01 -32.01
C SER A 286 11.06 8.64 -31.31
N LEU A 287 9.86 8.18 -31.02
CA LEU A 287 9.52 6.80 -31.28
C LEU A 287 9.49 6.68 -32.82
N ALA A 288 10.49 6.01 -33.40
CA ALA A 288 10.61 5.88 -34.81
C ALA A 288 9.37 5.22 -35.44
N ASP A 289 8.90 5.76 -36.53
CA ASP A 289 8.10 5.26 -37.66
C ASP A 289 7.36 3.90 -37.57
N SER A 290 6.86 3.50 -36.41
CA SER A 290 5.95 2.37 -36.29
C SER A 290 4.50 2.84 -36.29
N ASP A 291 3.59 2.06 -36.88
CA ASP A 291 2.14 2.32 -36.87
C ASP A 291 1.60 2.56 -35.46
N ASP A 292 2.22 1.92 -34.46
CA ASP A 292 1.87 2.05 -33.05
C ASP A 292 2.30 3.40 -32.48
N ALA A 293 3.44 3.93 -32.88
CA ALA A 293 3.89 5.26 -32.51
C ALA A 293 2.97 6.36 -33.10
N ILE A 294 2.48 6.16 -34.29
CA ILE A 294 1.53 7.08 -34.95
C ILE A 294 0.20 7.08 -34.18
N LYS A 295 -0.33 5.90 -33.85
CA LYS A 295 -1.56 5.75 -33.05
C LYS A 295 -1.44 6.38 -31.67
N LEU A 296 -0.33 6.13 -30.96
CA LEU A 296 -0.04 6.71 -29.66
C LEU A 296 0.06 8.24 -29.73
N THR A 297 0.77 8.76 -30.72
CA THR A 297 0.92 10.21 -30.93
C THR A 297 -0.43 10.88 -31.23
N LYS A 298 -1.27 10.26 -32.06
CA LYS A 298 -2.61 10.74 -32.36
C LYS A 298 -3.47 10.81 -31.11
N MET A 299 -3.51 9.72 -30.32
CA MET A 299 -4.28 9.67 -29.09
C MET A 299 -3.79 10.67 -28.05
N THR A 300 -2.48 10.80 -27.88
CA THR A 300 -1.90 11.80 -26.95
C THR A 300 -2.30 13.21 -27.37
N LYS A 301 -2.26 13.53 -28.67
CA LYS A 301 -2.73 14.83 -29.19
C LYS A 301 -4.21 15.07 -28.95
N GLU A 302 -5.06 14.07 -29.17
CA GLU A 302 -6.50 14.16 -28.89
C GLU A 302 -6.77 14.42 -27.40
N LEU A 303 -6.08 13.71 -26.50
CA LEU A 303 -6.18 13.94 -25.06
C LEU A 303 -5.67 15.33 -24.64
N CYS A 304 -4.55 15.78 -25.18
CA CYS A 304 -4.01 17.11 -24.89
C CYS A 304 -4.91 18.24 -25.44
N ALA A 305 -5.41 18.11 -26.67
CA ALA A 305 -6.27 19.10 -27.30
C ALA A 305 -7.60 19.28 -26.56
N ALA A 306 -8.13 18.18 -26.00
CA ALA A 306 -9.40 18.22 -25.27
C ALA A 306 -9.30 18.87 -23.88
N ILE A 307 -8.08 19.01 -23.34
CA ILE A 307 -7.82 19.56 -21.99
C ILE A 307 -7.37 21.03 -22.06
N THR A 308 -6.77 21.44 -23.18
CA THR A 308 -6.35 22.83 -23.37
C THR A 308 -7.60 23.67 -23.63
N PRO A 309 -7.95 24.65 -22.76
CA PRO A 309 -9.07 25.54 -23.05
C PRO A 309 -8.75 26.30 -24.35
N PRO A 310 -9.77 26.62 -25.18
CA PRO A 310 -9.55 27.43 -26.37
C PRO A 310 -8.89 28.74 -25.96
N VAL A 311 -7.74 29.05 -26.58
CA VAL A 311 -7.08 30.33 -26.39
C VAL A 311 -8.06 31.39 -26.81
N VAL A 312 -8.64 32.11 -25.86
CA VAL A 312 -9.46 33.29 -26.16
C VAL A 312 -8.48 34.29 -26.76
N LYS A 313 -8.58 34.51 -28.06
CA LYS A 313 -7.89 35.61 -28.71
C LYS A 313 -8.60 36.88 -28.23
N GLU A 314 -7.88 37.67 -27.42
CA GLU A 314 -8.23 39.06 -27.17
C GLU A 314 -8.08 39.91 -28.45
#